data_ed6dbaf5e43e6ac3f864015e40922ca1
#
_entry.id   ed6dbaf5e43e6ac3f864015e40922ca1
#
_cell.length_a   1.000
_cell.length_b   1.000
_cell.length_c   1.000
_cell.angle_alpha   90.00
_cell.angle_beta   90.00
_cell.angle_gamma   90.00
#
_symmetry.space_group_name_H-M   'P 1'
#
loop_
_entity.id
_entity.type
_entity.pdbx_description
1 polymer ?
#
loop_
_entity_poly.entity_id
_entity_poly.type
_entity_poly.pdbx_seq_one_letter_code
_entity_poly.pdbx_strand_id
1 'polypeptide(L)'
;CSYNKCKFCNLFRDLKYRELPLEQVEEELQRVKNLGGNPRKIFLGDGNAFGLKMDRLRAILDLIDKYFPDCQMINMDATVTSIRLKSDEELQELYDRKVRHLYLGIESGLDDVLKFMRKEHTQDQAYKEIARIQKVGLIFDAHVMSGVAGKGRGQENAIALAEFLNKTQPDRIVNFSL
;
A
#
# COMPACT_ATOMS: atom_id res chain seq x y z
N CYS A 1 -2.30 3.62 10.66
CA CYS A 1 -2.01 2.23 10.24
C CYS A 1 -2.68 1.24 11.18
N SER A 2 -3.50 0.33 10.66
CA SER A 2 -4.23 -0.68 11.46
C SER A 2 -3.31 -1.70 12.14
N TYR A 3 -2.15 -1.98 11.56
CA TYR A 3 -1.18 -2.91 12.13
C TYR A 3 -0.31 -2.27 13.23
N ASN A 4 0.34 -1.17 12.91
CA ASN A 4 1.13 -0.30 13.82
C ASN A 4 2.12 -1.01 14.77
N LYS A 5 2.77 -2.13 14.33
CA LYS A 5 3.70 -2.93 15.14
C LYS A 5 5.12 -3.00 14.57
N CYS A 6 5.37 -2.43 13.38
CA CYS A 6 6.68 -2.44 12.76
C CYS A 6 7.69 -1.69 13.64
N LYS A 7 8.83 -2.33 13.97
CA LYS A 7 9.82 -1.75 14.90
C LYS A 7 10.46 -0.46 14.41
N PHE A 8 10.59 -0.30 13.10
CA PHE A 8 11.21 0.89 12.48
C PHE A 8 10.24 2.06 12.33
N CYS A 9 8.92 1.83 12.37
CA CYS A 9 7.94 2.85 12.05
C CYS A 9 7.57 3.67 13.29
N ASN A 10 7.75 4.99 13.22
CA ASN A 10 7.36 5.95 14.26
C ASN A 10 6.14 6.79 13.88
N LEU A 11 5.68 6.74 12.61
CA LEU A 11 4.64 7.63 12.08
C LEU A 11 3.30 7.55 12.82
N PHE A 12 2.93 6.34 13.29
CA PHE A 12 1.63 6.12 13.91
C PHE A 12 1.72 5.56 15.33
N ARG A 13 2.92 5.51 15.92
CA ARG A 13 3.16 4.79 17.20
C ARG A 13 2.27 5.28 18.33
N ASP A 14 2.09 6.60 18.42
CA ASP A 14 1.34 7.25 19.49
C ASP A 14 -0.11 7.57 19.09
N LEU A 15 -0.53 7.12 17.91
CA LEU A 15 -1.87 7.35 17.38
C LEU A 15 -2.73 6.09 17.51
N LYS A 16 -3.92 6.26 18.09
CA LYS A 16 -4.94 5.20 18.07
C LYS A 16 -5.49 5.06 16.66
N TYR A 17 -5.49 3.82 16.13
CA TYR A 17 -6.14 3.53 14.85
C TYR A 17 -7.61 3.93 14.87
N ARG A 18 -8.04 4.60 13.82
CA ARG A 18 -9.44 4.93 13.55
C ARG A 18 -9.69 4.97 12.05
N GLU A 19 -10.88 4.61 11.64
CA GLU A 19 -11.39 4.90 10.31
C GLU A 19 -12.18 6.21 10.38
N LEU A 20 -11.96 7.10 9.42
CA LEU A 20 -12.76 8.34 9.35
C LEU A 20 -14.21 7.99 9.04
N PRO A 21 -15.21 8.63 9.64
CA PRO A 21 -16.61 8.51 9.22
C PRO A 21 -16.76 8.80 7.71
N LEU A 22 -17.74 8.17 7.04
CA LEU A 22 -17.96 8.44 5.59
C LEU A 22 -18.36 9.88 5.35
N GLU A 23 -19.12 10.44 6.29
CA GLU A 23 -19.55 11.84 6.27
C GLU A 23 -18.33 12.78 6.22
N GLN A 24 -17.30 12.49 7.03
CA GLN A 24 -16.08 13.29 7.02
C GLN A 24 -15.29 13.12 5.71
N VAL A 25 -15.25 11.92 5.14
CA VAL A 25 -14.64 11.69 3.82
C VAL A 25 -15.39 12.48 2.75
N GLU A 26 -16.72 12.46 2.79
CA GLU A 26 -17.57 13.19 1.86
C GLU A 26 -17.38 14.72 1.98
N GLU A 27 -17.34 15.25 3.21
CA GLU A 27 -17.07 16.68 3.48
C GLU A 27 -15.73 17.13 2.87
N GLU A 28 -14.69 16.33 3.00
CA GLU A 28 -13.37 16.65 2.40
C GLU A 28 -13.41 16.64 0.87
N LEU A 29 -14.07 15.66 0.25
CA LEU A 29 -14.24 15.62 -1.20
C LEU A 29 -15.05 16.82 -1.70
N GLN A 30 -16.12 17.16 -0.99
CA GLN A 30 -16.94 18.34 -1.31
C GLN A 30 -16.15 19.64 -1.17
N ARG A 31 -15.31 19.75 -0.12
CA ARG A 31 -14.45 20.92 0.07
C ARG A 31 -13.49 21.11 -1.10
N VAL A 32 -12.84 20.03 -1.56
CA VAL A 32 -11.96 20.08 -2.74
C VAL A 32 -12.75 20.50 -3.99
N LYS A 33 -13.94 19.93 -4.19
CA LYS A 33 -14.83 20.27 -5.31
C LYS A 33 -15.23 21.76 -5.31
N ASN A 34 -15.62 22.29 -4.15
CA ASN A 34 -16.05 23.68 -3.98
C ASN A 34 -14.91 24.69 -4.24
N LEU A 35 -13.66 24.27 -4.03
CA LEU A 35 -12.46 25.04 -4.35
C LEU A 35 -12.07 24.95 -5.85
N GLY A 36 -12.89 24.34 -6.68
CA GLY A 36 -12.63 24.15 -8.10
C GLY A 36 -11.71 22.96 -8.43
N GLY A 37 -11.41 22.11 -7.45
CA GLY A 37 -10.58 20.93 -7.66
C GLY A 37 -11.26 19.91 -8.57
N ASN A 38 -10.50 19.34 -9.51
CA ASN A 38 -10.91 18.23 -10.37
C ASN A 38 -9.74 17.26 -10.55
N PRO A 39 -9.36 16.50 -9.49
CA PRO A 39 -8.20 15.65 -9.53
C PRO A 39 -8.40 14.48 -10.48
N ARG A 40 -7.42 14.27 -11.37
CA ARG A 40 -7.36 13.08 -12.22
C ARG A 40 -6.72 11.89 -11.53
N LYS A 41 -5.99 12.13 -10.45
CA LYS A 41 -5.34 11.12 -9.61
C LYS A 41 -5.62 11.42 -8.15
N ILE A 42 -6.01 10.42 -7.39
CA ILE A 42 -6.27 10.51 -5.96
C ILE A 42 -5.41 9.49 -5.24
N PHE A 43 -4.84 9.90 -4.12
CA PHE A 43 -4.08 9.00 -3.24
C PHE A 43 -4.81 8.82 -1.91
N LEU A 44 -5.11 7.57 -1.56
CA LEU A 44 -5.65 7.20 -0.26
C LEU A 44 -4.49 6.71 0.62
N GLY A 45 -4.03 7.55 1.51
CA GLY A 45 -2.86 7.37 2.35
C GLY A 45 -3.15 6.95 3.78
N ASP A 46 -2.26 7.36 4.66
CA ASP A 46 -2.27 7.13 6.12
C ASP A 46 -2.08 5.67 6.55
N GLY A 47 -1.16 5.02 5.85
CA GLY A 47 -0.48 3.83 6.34
C GLY A 47 -0.93 2.50 5.77
N ASN A 48 -2.19 2.25 5.47
CA ASN A 48 -2.65 1.02 4.82
C ASN A 48 -4.13 1.13 4.39
N ALA A 49 -4.45 2.08 3.51
CA ALA A 49 -5.82 2.27 3.03
C ALA A 49 -6.36 1.03 2.31
N PHE A 50 -5.50 0.31 1.58
CA PHE A 50 -5.86 -0.95 0.91
C PHE A 50 -6.30 -2.06 1.88
N GLY A 51 -5.93 -1.95 3.17
CA GLY A 51 -6.34 -2.87 4.23
C GLY A 51 -7.76 -2.68 4.74
N LEU A 52 -8.49 -1.68 4.30
CA LEU A 52 -9.90 -1.49 4.65
C LEU A 52 -10.75 -2.66 4.13
N LYS A 53 -11.87 -2.95 4.82
CA LYS A 53 -12.86 -3.92 4.34
C LYS A 53 -13.46 -3.47 3.01
N MET A 54 -13.83 -4.41 2.15
CA MET A 54 -14.34 -4.09 0.82
C MET A 54 -15.57 -3.18 0.84
N ASP A 55 -16.52 -3.40 1.74
CA ASP A 55 -17.70 -2.53 1.83
C ASP A 55 -17.32 -1.07 2.12
N ARG A 56 -16.29 -0.88 2.94
CA ARG A 56 -15.77 0.46 3.23
C ARG A 56 -15.06 1.07 2.02
N LEU A 57 -14.24 0.29 1.33
CA LEU A 57 -13.58 0.74 0.10
C LEU A 57 -14.60 1.09 -0.98
N ARG A 58 -15.62 0.25 -1.18
CA ARG A 58 -16.71 0.52 -2.14
C ARG A 58 -17.36 1.86 -1.86
N ALA A 59 -17.74 2.11 -0.60
CA ALA A 59 -18.38 3.38 -0.21
C ALA A 59 -17.48 4.59 -0.48
N ILE A 60 -16.17 4.50 -0.18
CA ILE A 60 -15.22 5.59 -0.47
C ILE A 60 -15.06 5.80 -1.98
N LEU A 61 -14.96 4.72 -2.75
CA LEU A 61 -14.83 4.79 -4.21
C LEU A 61 -16.10 5.36 -4.86
N ASP A 62 -17.31 5.05 -4.31
CA ASP A 62 -18.58 5.64 -4.76
C ASP A 62 -18.60 7.15 -4.53
N LEU A 63 -18.11 7.61 -3.37
CA LEU A 63 -17.96 9.04 -3.09
C LEU A 63 -16.97 9.71 -4.04
N ILE A 64 -15.83 9.08 -4.34
CA ILE A 64 -14.86 9.61 -5.31
C ILE A 64 -15.51 9.74 -6.69
N ASP A 65 -16.21 8.72 -7.17
CA ASP A 65 -16.90 8.76 -8.46
C ASP A 65 -18.01 9.82 -8.49
N LYS A 66 -18.73 10.01 -7.39
CA LYS A 66 -19.76 11.08 -7.26
C LYS A 66 -19.17 12.48 -7.39
N TYR A 67 -18.06 12.76 -6.72
CA TYR A 67 -17.49 14.11 -6.68
C TYR A 67 -16.50 14.36 -7.81
N PHE A 68 -15.77 13.35 -8.25
CA PHE A 68 -14.71 13.42 -9.26
C PHE A 68 -14.84 12.33 -10.34
N PRO A 69 -15.90 12.40 -11.19
CA PRO A 69 -16.14 11.39 -12.22
C PRO A 69 -14.98 11.30 -13.24
N ASP A 70 -14.24 12.39 -13.43
CA ASP A 70 -13.06 12.45 -14.31
C ASP A 70 -11.78 11.86 -13.68
N CYS A 71 -11.82 11.41 -12.42
CA CYS A 71 -10.72 10.71 -11.80
C CYS A 71 -10.39 9.42 -12.57
N GLN A 72 -9.13 9.26 -12.94
CA GLN A 72 -8.65 8.15 -13.79
C GLN A 72 -7.86 7.11 -12.99
N MET A 73 -7.30 7.53 -11.86
CA MET A 73 -6.40 6.70 -11.09
C MET A 73 -6.56 6.94 -9.59
N ILE A 74 -6.74 5.86 -8.86
CA ILE A 74 -6.74 5.87 -7.40
C ILE A 74 -5.56 5.02 -6.93
N ASN A 75 -4.69 5.61 -6.14
CA ASN A 75 -3.50 4.99 -5.58
C ASN A 75 -3.67 4.79 -4.08
N MET A 76 -3.06 3.77 -3.51
CA MET A 76 -3.23 3.44 -2.09
C MET A 76 -1.94 2.93 -1.45
N ASP A 77 -1.75 3.28 -0.18
CA ASP A 77 -0.83 2.54 0.69
C ASP A 77 -1.37 1.13 0.92
N ALA A 78 -0.52 0.14 0.77
CA ALA A 78 -0.85 -1.27 0.93
C ALA A 78 0.25 -2.06 1.66
N THR A 79 -0.11 -3.22 2.15
CA THR A 79 0.82 -4.23 2.65
C THR A 79 0.58 -5.56 1.95
N VAL A 80 1.58 -6.43 1.92
CA VAL A 80 1.42 -7.80 1.39
C VAL A 80 0.24 -8.51 2.06
N THR A 81 0.09 -8.33 3.39
CA THR A 81 -1.02 -8.90 4.15
C THR A 81 -2.38 -8.33 3.71
N SER A 82 -2.47 -7.02 3.41
CA SER A 82 -3.74 -6.44 2.95
C SER A 82 -4.17 -6.95 1.56
N ILE A 83 -3.21 -7.28 0.69
CA ILE A 83 -3.50 -7.94 -0.58
C ILE A 83 -4.01 -9.37 -0.34
N ARG A 84 -3.34 -10.15 0.53
CA ARG A 84 -3.72 -11.52 0.86
C ARG A 84 -5.15 -11.65 1.41
N LEU A 85 -5.64 -10.62 2.09
CA LEU A 85 -6.99 -10.58 2.66
C LEU A 85 -8.09 -10.30 1.63
N LYS A 86 -7.74 -10.04 0.37
CA LYS A 86 -8.69 -9.83 -0.72
C LYS A 86 -8.73 -11.03 -1.65
N SER A 87 -9.92 -11.37 -2.14
CA SER A 87 -10.07 -12.38 -3.19
C SER A 87 -9.58 -11.85 -4.56
N ASP A 88 -9.40 -12.73 -5.54
CA ASP A 88 -9.01 -12.33 -6.89
C ASP A 88 -10.12 -11.49 -7.57
N GLU A 89 -11.38 -11.81 -7.27
CA GLU A 89 -12.55 -11.04 -7.73
C GLU A 89 -12.58 -9.64 -7.11
N GLU A 90 -12.25 -9.52 -5.82
CA GLU A 90 -12.13 -8.22 -5.15
C GLU A 90 -10.97 -7.38 -5.69
N LEU A 91 -9.84 -8.00 -6.04
CA LEU A 91 -8.73 -7.32 -6.70
C LEU A 91 -9.14 -6.82 -8.10
N GLN A 92 -9.85 -7.64 -8.86
CA GLN A 92 -10.38 -7.24 -10.16
C GLN A 92 -11.40 -6.10 -10.03
N GLU A 93 -12.34 -6.17 -9.07
CA GLU A 93 -13.30 -5.11 -8.79
C GLU A 93 -12.59 -3.78 -8.49
N LEU A 94 -11.55 -3.79 -7.65
CA LEU A 94 -10.78 -2.59 -7.34
C LEU A 94 -10.10 -2.01 -8.58
N TYR A 95 -9.56 -2.87 -9.44
CA TYR A 95 -8.98 -2.44 -10.72
C TYR A 95 -10.05 -1.81 -11.62
N ASP A 96 -11.22 -2.43 -11.78
CA ASP A 96 -12.32 -1.91 -12.59
C ASP A 96 -12.82 -0.55 -12.06
N ARG A 97 -12.71 -0.34 -10.75
CA ARG A 97 -13.02 0.91 -10.05
C ARG A 97 -11.85 1.92 -9.99
N LYS A 98 -10.95 1.87 -10.95
CA LYS A 98 -9.84 2.84 -11.15
C LYS A 98 -8.73 2.78 -10.10
N VAL A 99 -8.68 1.79 -9.21
CA VAL A 99 -7.48 1.53 -8.41
C VAL A 99 -6.39 1.05 -9.36
N ARG A 100 -5.19 1.65 -9.32
CA ARG A 100 -4.13 1.37 -10.28
C ARG A 100 -2.79 1.10 -9.66
N HIS A 101 -2.45 1.80 -8.60
CA HIS A 101 -1.09 1.82 -8.08
C HIS A 101 -1.08 1.62 -6.57
N LEU A 102 -0.32 0.64 -6.12
CA LEU A 102 -0.13 0.32 -4.70
C LEU A 102 1.28 0.67 -4.24
N TYR A 103 1.39 1.26 -3.07
CA TYR A 103 2.67 1.53 -2.42
C TYR A 103 2.91 0.47 -1.36
N LEU A 104 3.86 -0.46 -1.63
CA LEU A 104 4.08 -1.67 -0.83
C LEU A 104 5.33 -1.57 0.03
N GLY A 105 5.18 -1.69 1.33
CA GLY A 105 6.30 -1.86 2.25
C GLY A 105 6.90 -3.26 2.17
N ILE A 106 7.93 -3.43 1.34
CA ILE A 106 8.73 -4.66 1.21
C ILE A 106 9.83 -4.71 2.27
N GLU A 107 10.49 -3.59 2.49
CA GLU A 107 11.50 -3.26 3.49
C GLU A 107 12.82 -4.02 3.36
N SER A 108 12.80 -5.36 3.30
CA SER A 108 13.98 -6.23 3.29
C SER A 108 13.79 -7.41 2.35
N GLY A 109 14.88 -7.93 1.79
CA GLY A 109 14.91 -9.20 1.05
C GLY A 109 15.11 -10.43 1.94
N LEU A 110 15.20 -10.28 3.28
CA LEU A 110 15.54 -11.32 4.22
C LEU A 110 14.40 -11.59 5.20
N ASP A 111 13.91 -12.82 5.25
CA ASP A 111 12.78 -13.20 6.11
C ASP A 111 13.05 -13.05 7.61
N ASP A 112 14.27 -13.33 8.07
CA ASP A 112 14.64 -13.14 9.46
C ASP A 112 14.66 -11.65 9.86
N VAL A 113 15.05 -10.77 8.95
CA VAL A 113 14.98 -9.31 9.12
C VAL A 113 13.52 -8.85 9.15
N LEU A 114 12.68 -9.31 8.24
CA LEU A 114 11.23 -9.02 8.25
C LEU A 114 10.61 -9.45 9.57
N LYS A 115 10.89 -10.67 10.03
CA LYS A 115 10.41 -11.19 11.33
C LYS A 115 10.91 -10.34 12.50
N PHE A 116 12.20 -9.99 12.52
CA PHE A 116 12.78 -9.12 13.56
C PHE A 116 12.11 -7.74 13.59
N MET A 117 11.83 -7.17 12.42
CA MET A 117 11.14 -5.89 12.27
C MET A 117 9.63 -5.99 12.48
N ARG A 118 9.09 -7.16 12.77
CA ARG A 118 7.66 -7.44 12.96
C ARG A 118 6.82 -7.11 11.73
N LYS A 119 7.34 -7.38 10.53
CA LYS A 119 6.51 -7.39 9.32
C LYS A 119 5.64 -8.65 9.31
N GLU A 120 4.44 -8.54 8.74
CA GLU A 120 3.44 -9.63 8.75
C GLU A 120 3.55 -10.58 7.55
N HIS A 121 4.62 -10.50 6.77
CA HIS A 121 4.78 -11.34 5.58
C HIS A 121 6.19 -11.91 5.46
N THR A 122 6.32 -12.98 4.69
CA THR A 122 7.58 -13.54 4.20
C THR A 122 7.80 -13.17 2.75
N GLN A 123 9.02 -13.41 2.23
CA GLN A 123 9.33 -13.19 0.82
C GLN A 123 8.43 -14.02 -0.10
N ASP A 124 8.20 -15.29 0.22
CA ASP A 124 7.31 -16.16 -0.57
C ASP A 124 5.88 -15.63 -0.64
N GLN A 125 5.37 -15.10 0.49
CA GLN A 125 4.06 -14.45 0.50
C GLN A 125 4.07 -13.19 -0.35
N ALA A 126 5.13 -12.38 -0.30
CA ALA A 126 5.25 -11.19 -1.13
C ALA A 126 5.25 -11.54 -2.62
N TYR A 127 6.04 -12.53 -3.05
CA TYR A 127 6.03 -13.00 -4.44
C TYR A 127 4.64 -13.42 -4.90
N LYS A 128 3.95 -14.24 -4.08
CA LYS A 128 2.60 -14.72 -4.41
C LYS A 128 1.60 -13.57 -4.58
N GLU A 129 1.56 -12.67 -3.61
CA GLU A 129 0.56 -11.60 -3.60
C GLU A 129 0.84 -10.53 -4.66
N ILE A 130 2.12 -10.25 -4.96
CA ILE A 130 2.50 -9.36 -6.07
C ILE A 130 2.08 -9.96 -7.41
N ALA A 131 2.29 -11.25 -7.63
CA ALA A 131 1.83 -11.90 -8.86
C ALA A 131 0.30 -11.80 -9.04
N ARG A 132 -0.49 -11.86 -7.95
CA ARG A 132 -1.95 -11.70 -8.00
C ARG A 132 -2.36 -10.28 -8.42
N ILE A 133 -1.76 -9.24 -7.85
CA ILE A 133 -2.08 -7.86 -8.23
C ILE A 133 -1.64 -7.56 -9.66
N GLN A 134 -0.47 -8.05 -10.10
CA GLN A 134 0.01 -7.87 -11.47
C GLN A 134 -0.89 -8.57 -12.49
N LYS A 135 -1.45 -9.73 -12.14
CA LYS A 135 -2.38 -10.48 -13.00
C LYS A 135 -3.63 -9.68 -13.36
N VAL A 136 -4.14 -8.86 -12.44
CA VAL A 136 -5.29 -7.98 -12.68
C VAL A 136 -4.91 -6.61 -13.24
N GLY A 137 -3.61 -6.34 -13.45
CA GLY A 137 -3.12 -5.09 -14.04
C GLY A 137 -2.78 -3.98 -13.03
N LEU A 138 -2.82 -4.26 -11.73
CA LEU A 138 -2.32 -3.33 -10.72
C LEU A 138 -0.79 -3.26 -10.76
N ILE A 139 -0.25 -2.06 -10.68
CA ILE A 139 1.18 -1.80 -10.54
C ILE A 139 1.54 -1.47 -9.10
N PHE A 140 2.83 -1.55 -8.75
CA PHE A 140 3.26 -1.21 -7.39
C PHE A 140 4.62 -0.54 -7.35
N ASP A 141 4.81 0.32 -6.34
CA ASP A 141 6.11 0.81 -5.90
C ASP A 141 6.60 -0.07 -4.74
N ALA A 142 7.84 -0.51 -4.81
CA ALA A 142 8.47 -1.22 -3.71
C ALA A 142 9.15 -0.22 -2.76
N HIS A 143 8.63 -0.11 -1.55
CA HIS A 143 9.30 0.61 -0.47
C HIS A 143 10.29 -0.33 0.21
N VAL A 144 11.55 0.02 0.19
CA VAL A 144 12.66 -0.73 0.78
C VAL A 144 13.41 0.13 1.79
N MET A 145 14.17 -0.51 2.68
CA MET A 145 14.80 0.23 3.76
C MET A 145 16.29 -0.12 3.89
N SER A 146 17.15 0.88 3.64
CA SER A 146 18.59 0.77 3.92
C SER A 146 18.85 0.75 5.43
N GLY A 147 19.80 -0.07 5.86
CA GLY A 147 20.15 -0.21 7.28
C GLY A 147 19.29 -1.20 8.07
N VAL A 148 18.13 -1.61 7.56
CA VAL A 148 17.16 -2.46 8.27
C VAL A 148 17.72 -3.80 8.72
N ALA A 149 18.69 -4.38 7.99
CA ALA A 149 19.34 -5.64 8.34
C ALA A 149 20.37 -5.53 9.46
N GLY A 150 20.70 -4.30 9.89
CA GLY A 150 21.65 -4.04 10.94
C GLY A 150 23.11 -4.07 10.49
N LYS A 151 24.01 -3.87 11.46
CA LYS A 151 25.46 -3.79 11.20
C LYS A 151 26.00 -5.10 10.62
N GLY A 152 26.77 -5.00 9.54
CA GLY A 152 27.43 -6.15 8.89
C GLY A 152 26.59 -6.93 7.89
N ARG A 153 25.26 -6.70 7.82
CA ARG A 153 24.36 -7.45 6.91
C ARG A 153 23.84 -6.63 5.74
N GLY A 154 24.35 -5.40 5.53
CA GLY A 154 23.88 -4.53 4.47
C GLY A 154 24.05 -5.12 3.08
N GLN A 155 25.20 -5.75 2.78
CA GLN A 155 25.46 -6.39 1.49
C GLN A 155 24.54 -7.60 1.25
N GLU A 156 24.36 -8.47 2.24
CA GLU A 156 23.45 -9.61 2.17
C GLU A 156 22.03 -9.17 1.84
N ASN A 157 21.52 -8.16 2.56
CA ASN A 157 20.19 -7.62 2.31
C ASN A 157 20.06 -6.95 0.93
N ALA A 158 21.11 -6.25 0.48
CA ALA A 158 21.10 -5.60 -0.83
C ALA A 158 21.03 -6.63 -1.97
N ILE A 159 21.76 -7.74 -1.87
CA ILE A 159 21.73 -8.84 -2.86
C ILE A 159 20.31 -9.46 -2.86
N ALA A 160 19.78 -9.83 -1.71
CA ALA A 160 18.46 -10.44 -1.61
C ALA A 160 17.34 -9.49 -2.11
N LEU A 161 17.44 -8.18 -1.81
CA LEU A 161 16.53 -7.18 -2.36
C LEU A 161 16.65 -7.06 -3.88
N ALA A 162 17.87 -7.06 -4.43
CA ALA A 162 18.07 -6.98 -5.87
C ALA A 162 17.44 -8.19 -6.58
N GLU A 163 17.58 -9.40 -6.04
CA GLU A 163 16.93 -10.61 -6.56
C GLU A 163 15.40 -10.48 -6.52
N PHE A 164 14.86 -10.01 -5.39
CA PHE A 164 13.43 -9.78 -5.23
C PHE A 164 12.88 -8.77 -6.24
N LEU A 165 13.53 -7.61 -6.36
CA LEU A 165 13.09 -6.52 -7.22
C LEU A 165 13.19 -6.91 -8.70
N ASN A 166 14.27 -7.60 -9.10
CA ASN A 166 14.42 -8.12 -10.46
C ASN A 166 13.33 -9.14 -10.84
N LYS A 167 12.86 -9.93 -9.87
CA LYS A 167 11.82 -10.93 -10.11
C LYS A 167 10.41 -10.34 -10.11
N THR A 168 10.17 -9.33 -9.28
CA THR A 168 8.82 -8.74 -9.11
C THR A 168 8.56 -7.52 -9.97
N GLN A 169 9.59 -6.89 -10.54
CA GLN A 169 9.48 -5.77 -11.48
C GLN A 169 8.55 -4.64 -10.99
N PRO A 170 8.84 -3.98 -9.84
CA PRO A 170 8.07 -2.83 -9.41
C PRO A 170 8.18 -1.67 -10.41
N ASP A 171 7.15 -0.80 -10.45
CA ASP A 171 7.17 0.42 -11.26
C ASP A 171 8.27 1.39 -10.79
N ARG A 172 8.41 1.50 -9.47
CA ARG A 172 9.46 2.28 -8.82
C ARG A 172 9.98 1.60 -7.56
N ILE A 173 11.20 1.98 -7.19
CA ILE A 173 11.83 1.62 -5.92
C ILE A 173 12.00 2.89 -5.10
N VAL A 174 11.41 2.91 -3.91
CA VAL A 174 11.56 4.01 -2.95
C VAL A 174 12.38 3.51 -1.78
N ASN A 175 13.59 4.04 -1.63
CA ASN A 175 14.50 3.63 -0.56
C ASN A 175 14.47 4.63 0.59
N PHE A 176 14.09 4.13 1.76
CA PHE A 176 14.19 4.86 3.02
C PHE A 176 15.47 4.46 3.77
N SER A 177 15.98 5.36 4.61
CA SER A 177 17.11 5.09 5.51
C SER A 177 16.60 4.93 6.94
N LEU A 178 17.08 3.90 7.63
CA LEU A 178 16.84 3.68 9.06
C LEU A 178 17.84 4.47 9.89
#